data_1910a13ced6c7202787a2ba22d82fc81
#
_entry.id   1910a13ced6c7202787a2ba22d82fc81
#
_cell.length_a   1.000
_cell.length_b   1.000
_cell.length_c   1.000
_cell.angle_alpha   90.00
_cell.angle_beta   90.00
_cell.angle_gamma   90.00
#
_symmetry.space_group_name_H-M   'P 1'
#
loop_
_entity.id
_entity.type
_entity.pdbx_description
1 polymer ?
#
loop_
_entity_poly.entity_id
_entity_poly.type
_entity_poly.pdbx_seq_one_letter_code
_entity_poly.pdbx_strand_id
1 'polypeptide(L)' 'MIEEKTKFFKTLSDPNRLRILKMLQIKPLCVCEITDVLQLATSTVSKHLSILKETGFIIEEKD' A
#
# COMPACT_ATOMS: atom_id res chain seq x y z
N MET A 1 16.04 -9.80 -12.32
CA MET A 1 16.74 -10.64 -11.35
C MET A 1 15.79 -11.23 -10.35
N ILE A 2 16.17 -12.32 -9.73
CA ILE A 2 15.34 -13.03 -8.74
C ILE A 2 14.95 -12.14 -7.57
N GLU A 3 15.86 -11.29 -7.11
CA GLU A 3 15.63 -10.42 -5.98
C GLU A 3 14.48 -9.43 -6.19
N GLU A 4 14.39 -8.84 -7.38
CA GLU A 4 13.31 -7.90 -7.70
C GLU A 4 11.96 -8.59 -7.70
N LYS A 5 11.89 -9.78 -8.28
CA LYS A 5 10.67 -10.56 -8.31
C LYS A 5 10.25 -10.98 -6.91
N THR A 6 11.21 -11.38 -6.09
CA THR A 6 10.94 -11.77 -4.70
C THR A 6 10.36 -10.58 -3.91
N LYS A 7 10.95 -9.39 -4.07
CA LYS A 7 10.47 -8.19 -3.40
C LYS A 7 9.04 -7.86 -3.81
N PHE A 8 8.76 -7.98 -5.11
CA PHE A 8 7.44 -7.74 -5.67
C PHE A 8 6.39 -8.69 -5.06
N PHE A 9 6.69 -9.99 -5.05
CA PHE A 9 5.77 -10.98 -4.49
C PHE A 9 5.60 -10.82 -2.98
N LYS A 10 6.67 -10.48 -2.26
CA LYS A 10 6.59 -10.23 -0.83
C LYS A 10 5.66 -9.07 -0.52
N THR A 11 5.72 -8.02 -1.33
CA THR A 11 4.84 -6.87 -1.16
C THR A 11 3.38 -7.29 -1.29
N LEU A 12 3.07 -8.14 -2.26
CA LEU A 12 1.72 -8.61 -2.50
C LEU A 12 1.25 -9.69 -1.53
N SER A 13 2.16 -10.28 -0.76
CA SER A 13 1.80 -11.36 0.16
C SER A 13 1.10 -10.87 1.42
N ASP A 14 1.18 -9.59 1.73
CA ASP A 14 0.51 -9.03 2.90
C ASP A 14 -0.94 -8.71 2.57
N PRO A 15 -1.91 -9.31 3.27
CA PRO A 15 -3.32 -9.10 2.96
C PRO A 15 -3.77 -7.64 3.12
N ASN A 16 -3.18 -6.90 4.07
CA ASN A 16 -3.52 -5.49 4.25
C ASN A 16 -3.04 -4.64 3.08
N ARG A 17 -1.86 -4.94 2.54
CA ARG A 17 -1.37 -4.22 1.36
C ARG A 17 -2.23 -4.49 0.15
N LEU A 18 -2.72 -5.71 -0.02
CA LEU A 18 -3.65 -6.02 -1.10
C LEU A 18 -4.98 -5.27 -0.94
N ARG A 19 -5.47 -5.17 0.29
CA ARG A 19 -6.70 -4.42 0.57
C ARG A 19 -6.52 -2.95 0.23
N ILE A 20 -5.41 -2.36 0.62
CA ILE A 20 -5.09 -0.96 0.30
C ILE A 20 -5.07 -0.74 -1.20
N LEU A 21 -4.42 -1.63 -1.95
CA LEU A 21 -4.36 -1.53 -3.41
C LEU A 21 -5.76 -1.58 -4.03
N LYS A 22 -6.59 -2.49 -3.57
CA LYS A 22 -7.96 -2.59 -4.08
C LYS A 22 -8.77 -1.34 -3.79
N MET A 23 -8.62 -0.79 -2.59
CA MET A 23 -9.30 0.44 -2.21
C MET A 23 -8.89 1.61 -3.10
N LEU A 24 -7.59 1.74 -3.34
CA LEU A 24 -7.05 2.83 -4.17
C LEU A 24 -7.41 2.69 -5.64
N GLN A 25 -7.73 1.49 -6.11
CA GLN A 25 -8.21 1.29 -7.48
C GLN A 25 -9.61 1.87 -7.69
N ILE A 26 -10.38 1.97 -6.61
CA ILE A 26 -11.74 2.50 -6.69
C ILE A 26 -11.72 4.02 -6.73
N LYS A 27 -10.95 4.63 -5.83
CA LYS A 27 -10.80 6.09 -5.78
C LYS A 27 -9.57 6.45 -4.95
N PRO A 28 -9.02 7.66 -5.13
CA PRO A 28 -7.95 8.14 -4.25
C PRO A 28 -8.45 8.25 -2.81
N LEU A 29 -7.60 7.88 -1.86
CA LEU A 29 -7.93 7.90 -0.43
C LEU A 29 -6.79 8.52 0.35
N CYS A 30 -7.13 9.21 1.44
CA CYS A 30 -6.13 9.69 2.36
C CYS A 30 -5.82 8.62 3.41
N VAL A 31 -4.70 8.78 4.11
CA VAL A 31 -4.26 7.82 5.12
C VAL A 31 -5.34 7.59 6.18
N CYS A 32 -6.00 8.67 6.62
CA CYS A 32 -7.01 8.54 7.67
C CYS A 32 -8.23 7.72 7.21
N GLU A 33 -8.59 7.78 5.94
CA GLU A 33 -9.68 6.95 5.42
C GLU A 33 -9.29 5.47 5.43
N ILE A 34 -8.04 5.18 5.05
CA ILE A 34 -7.54 3.81 5.05
C ILE A 34 -7.45 3.25 6.46
N THR A 35 -6.93 4.04 7.40
CA THR A 35 -6.84 3.61 8.80
C THR A 35 -8.21 3.32 9.38
N ASP A 36 -9.20 4.14 9.01
CA ASP A 36 -10.55 3.96 9.50
C ASP A 36 -11.17 2.65 8.99
N VAL A 37 -11.03 2.38 7.71
CA VAL A 37 -11.59 1.16 7.10
C VAL A 37 -10.89 -0.09 7.62
N LEU A 38 -9.56 -0.08 7.69
CA LEU A 38 -8.79 -1.26 8.06
C LEU A 38 -8.62 -1.43 9.56
N GLN A 39 -8.94 -0.42 10.35
CA GLN A 39 -8.78 -0.43 11.81
C GLN A 39 -7.34 -0.71 12.21
N LEU A 40 -6.40 -0.08 11.50
CA LEU A 40 -4.98 -0.18 11.76
C LEU A 40 -4.45 1.16 12.26
N ALA A 41 -3.31 1.13 12.95
CA ALA A 41 -2.64 2.36 13.36
C ALA A 41 -2.15 3.14 12.13
N THR A 42 -2.14 4.47 12.25
CA THR A 42 -1.67 5.34 11.17
C THR A 42 -0.24 4.99 10.75
N SER A 43 0.63 4.71 11.71
CA SER A 43 2.02 4.34 11.43
C SER A 43 2.11 3.05 10.62
N THR A 44 1.24 2.09 10.90
CA THR A 44 1.20 0.83 10.17
C THR A 44 0.76 1.05 8.72
N VAL A 45 -0.29 1.85 8.52
CA VAL A 45 -0.78 2.17 7.18
C VAL A 45 0.28 2.95 6.39
N SER A 46 0.92 3.93 7.02
CA SER A 46 1.99 4.71 6.38
C SER A 46 3.13 3.83 5.94
N LYS A 47 3.50 2.83 6.74
CA LYS A 47 4.55 1.88 6.39
C LYS A 47 4.16 1.05 5.18
N HIS A 48 2.92 0.55 5.14
CA HIS A 48 2.43 -0.20 3.99
C HIS A 48 2.44 0.65 2.72
N LEU A 49 2.01 1.91 2.82
CA LEU A 49 2.01 2.82 1.69
C LEU A 49 3.43 3.10 1.18
N SER A 50 4.39 3.26 2.09
CA SER A 50 5.79 3.46 1.72
C SER A 50 6.33 2.26 0.95
N ILE A 51 6.03 1.05 1.40
CA ILE A 51 6.46 -0.17 0.73
C ILE A 51 5.83 -0.27 -0.66
N LEU A 52 4.55 0.04 -0.77
CA LEU A 52 3.85 0.02 -2.05
C LEU A 52 4.42 1.04 -3.04
N LYS A 53 4.81 2.22 -2.56
CA LYS A 53 5.46 3.23 -3.40
C LYS A 53 6.84 2.76 -3.86
N GLU A 54 7.63 2.22 -2.96
CA GLU A 54 8.97 1.73 -3.28
C GLU A 54 8.96 0.64 -4.33
N THR A 55 7.95 -0.23 -4.30
CA THR A 55 7.83 -1.32 -5.25
C THR A 55 7.11 -0.93 -6.54
N GLY A 56 6.63 0.31 -6.62
CA GLY A 56 6.01 0.83 -7.83
C GLY A 56 4.54 0.51 -8.01
N PHE A 57 3.87 -0.04 -6.98
CA PHE A 57 2.45 -0.33 -7.07
C PHE A 57 1.58 0.92 -7.02
N ILE A 58 2.05 1.96 -6.35
CA ILE A 58 1.32 3.22 -6.26
C ILE A 58 2.26 4.38 -6.56
N ILE A 59 1.66 5.48 -7.02
CA ILE A 59 2.37 6.71 -7.32
C ILE A 59 1.82 7.79 -6.39
N GLU A 60 2.71 8.54 -5.75
CA GLU A 60 2.30 9.65 -4.92
C GLU A 60 2.01 10.85 -5.82
N GLU A 61 0.77 11.34 -5.75
CA GLU A 61 0.40 12.56 -6.45
C GLU A 61 0.64 13.75 -5.54
N LYS A 62 1.40 14.71 -6.04
CA LYS A 62 1.63 15.97 -5.33
C LYS A 62 0.88 17.08 -6.04
N ASP A 63 0.10 17.79 -5.29
CA ASP A 63 -0.59 18.95 -5.80
C ASP A 63 0.36 20.13 -5.95
#